data_249582de656148baf2c19d9322167723
#
_entry.id   249582de656148baf2c19d9322167723
#
_cell.length_a   1.000
_cell.length_b   1.000
_cell.length_c   1.000
_cell.angle_alpha   90.00
_cell.angle_beta   90.00
_cell.angle_gamma   90.00
#
_symmetry.space_group_name_H-M   'P 1'
#
loop_
_entity.id
_entity.type
_entity.pdbx_description
1 polymer ?
#
loop_
_entity_poly.entity_id
_entity_poly.type
_entity_poly.pdbx_seq_one_letter_code
_entity_poly.pdbx_strand_id
1 'polypeptide(L)'
;MMIFSKLKYFLSLIFLYFILATILTQFYSKVELHQLLNTFNTPALDFFFKYYTHIGYGAVSLIFIPYVLYKKSLKNLLLGILNFLIAGLSVQFFKKIIIGDILRPINYFTPKDLHLIEGVSLNSHYSFPSGHSATSIAFFLFLAYLFYKNKYLQILFAFMGILGAYSRVYLSQHFIEDTIAGGMLGVSAFFISYAIVNRINCDALQRRIFSPNKLKNKE
;
A
#
# COMPACT_ATOMS: atom_id res chain seq x y z
N MET A 1 4.44 4.64 -25.13
CA MET A 1 5.29 4.88 -23.96
C MET A 1 4.95 3.84 -22.90
N MET A 2 5.91 3.05 -22.46
CA MET A 2 5.68 1.99 -21.48
C MET A 2 5.18 2.58 -20.16
N ILE A 3 4.29 1.90 -19.45
CA ILE A 3 3.70 2.33 -18.18
C ILE A 3 4.77 2.66 -17.11
N PHE A 4 5.88 1.92 -17.13
CA PHE A 4 7.01 2.15 -16.22
C PHE A 4 7.60 3.55 -16.34
N SER A 5 7.79 4.09 -17.57
CA SER A 5 8.32 5.44 -17.75
C SER A 5 7.36 6.53 -17.26
N LYS A 6 6.04 6.25 -17.26
CA LYS A 6 5.04 7.16 -16.70
C LYS A 6 5.08 7.22 -15.16
N LEU A 7 5.51 6.15 -14.50
CA LEU A 7 5.50 5.98 -13.04
C LEU A 7 6.91 6.00 -12.43
N LYS A 8 7.91 6.45 -13.19
CA LYS A 8 9.32 6.32 -12.82
C LYS A 8 9.65 6.94 -11.45
N TYR A 9 9.09 8.11 -11.11
CA TYR A 9 9.39 8.78 -9.84
C TYR A 9 8.84 8.02 -8.64
N PHE A 10 7.61 7.50 -8.73
CA PHE A 10 7.04 6.65 -7.71
C PHE A 10 7.84 5.35 -7.55
N LEU A 11 8.05 4.64 -8.66
CA LEU A 11 8.72 3.35 -8.64
C LEU A 11 10.17 3.45 -8.17
N SER A 12 10.92 4.48 -8.59
CA SER A 12 12.30 4.68 -8.13
C SER A 12 12.38 4.82 -6.61
N LEU A 13 11.46 5.57 -5.99
CA LEU A 13 11.45 5.74 -4.52
C LEU A 13 11.03 4.47 -3.79
N ILE A 14 10.02 3.75 -4.30
CA ILE A 14 9.60 2.48 -3.70
C ILE A 14 10.70 1.43 -3.80
N PHE A 15 11.36 1.31 -4.97
CA PHE A 15 12.45 0.35 -5.11
C PHE A 15 13.68 0.75 -4.29
N LEU A 16 13.98 2.04 -4.17
CA LEU A 16 15.03 2.52 -3.26
C LEU A 16 14.72 2.14 -1.81
N TYR A 17 13.48 2.32 -1.36
CA TYR A 17 13.05 1.87 -0.04
C TYR A 17 13.24 0.36 0.14
N PHE A 18 12.82 -0.47 -0.82
CA PHE A 18 13.00 -1.92 -0.75
C PHE A 18 14.47 -2.31 -0.69
N ILE A 19 15.31 -1.68 -1.51
CA ILE A 19 16.76 -1.94 -1.52
C ILE A 19 17.38 -1.57 -0.17
N LEU A 20 17.14 -0.37 0.34
CA LEU A 20 17.69 0.08 1.61
C LEU A 20 17.21 -0.79 2.79
N ALA A 21 15.91 -1.10 2.82
CA ALA A 21 15.36 -1.97 3.85
C ALA A 21 15.94 -3.39 3.77
N THR A 22 16.12 -3.95 2.56
CA THR A 22 16.75 -5.27 2.37
C THR A 22 18.23 -5.26 2.77
N ILE A 23 18.95 -4.17 2.48
CA ILE A 23 20.35 -4.02 2.92
C ILE A 23 20.43 -4.07 4.46
N LEU A 24 19.54 -3.36 5.15
CA LEU A 24 19.52 -3.38 6.63
C LEU A 24 19.30 -4.78 7.20
N THR A 25 18.48 -5.61 6.55
CA THR A 25 18.26 -7.00 6.99
C THR A 25 19.49 -7.92 6.82
N GLN A 26 20.53 -7.48 6.11
CA GLN A 26 21.79 -8.23 6.00
C GLN A 26 22.75 -7.91 7.18
N PHE A 27 22.61 -6.75 7.81
CA PHE A 27 23.49 -6.31 8.89
C PHE A 27 22.93 -6.58 10.29
N TYR A 28 21.61 -6.72 10.40
CA TYR A 28 20.91 -6.91 11.67
C TYR A 28 20.01 -8.12 11.60
N SER A 29 19.91 -8.87 12.68
CA SER A 29 18.82 -9.86 12.82
C SER A 29 17.47 -9.15 12.81
N LYS A 30 16.40 -9.86 12.46
CA LYS A 30 15.06 -9.25 12.41
C LYS A 30 14.61 -8.67 13.76
N VAL A 31 15.08 -9.26 14.87
CA VAL A 31 14.76 -8.79 16.24
C VAL A 31 15.51 -7.50 16.54
N GLU A 32 16.82 -7.45 16.30
CA GLU A 32 17.64 -6.25 16.51
C GLU A 32 17.17 -5.09 15.64
N LEU A 33 16.90 -5.36 14.36
CA LEU A 33 16.43 -4.34 13.44
C LEU A 33 15.07 -3.78 13.87
N HIS A 34 14.15 -4.66 14.29
CA HIS A 34 12.84 -4.21 14.76
C HIS A 34 12.98 -3.33 16.01
N GLN A 35 13.79 -3.72 16.99
CA GLN A 35 14.03 -2.96 18.19
C GLN A 35 14.64 -1.59 17.87
N LEU A 36 15.64 -1.55 16.99
CA LEU A 36 16.26 -0.31 16.52
C LEU A 36 15.22 0.64 15.90
N LEU A 37 14.38 0.15 15.01
CA LEU A 37 13.35 0.94 14.32
C LEU A 37 12.21 1.37 15.25
N ASN A 38 11.91 0.60 16.29
CA ASN A 38 10.89 0.90 17.28
C ASN A 38 11.38 1.90 18.36
N THR A 39 12.68 2.14 18.47
CA THR A 39 13.27 3.09 19.43
C THR A 39 12.92 4.55 19.09
N PHE A 40 12.73 4.87 17.82
CA PHE A 40 12.39 6.23 17.37
C PHE A 40 10.89 6.49 17.55
N ASN A 41 10.50 6.86 18.77
CA ASN A 41 9.11 7.14 19.11
C ASN A 41 8.95 8.47 19.83
N THR A 42 7.81 9.11 19.62
CA THR A 42 7.37 10.32 20.32
C THR A 42 5.86 10.33 20.39
N PRO A 43 5.21 11.02 21.36
CA PRO A 43 3.76 11.12 21.44
C PRO A 43 3.09 11.62 20.15
N ALA A 44 3.75 12.52 19.41
CA ALA A 44 3.24 13.03 18.14
C ALA A 44 3.28 11.95 17.04
N LEU A 45 4.36 11.14 16.97
CA LEU A 45 4.47 10.03 16.04
C LEU A 45 3.51 8.89 16.40
N ASP A 46 3.29 8.65 17.70
CA ASP A 46 2.31 7.67 18.20
C ASP A 46 0.90 8.01 17.70
N PHE A 47 0.49 9.26 17.92
CA PHE A 47 -0.77 9.76 17.41
C PHE A 47 -0.84 9.65 15.89
N PHE A 48 0.19 10.10 15.19
CA PHE A 48 0.23 10.04 13.73
C PHE A 48 0.10 8.62 13.21
N PHE A 49 0.96 7.68 13.63
CA PHE A 49 0.97 6.32 13.09
C PHE A 49 -0.24 5.48 13.54
N LYS A 50 -0.77 5.73 14.74
CA LYS A 50 -2.00 5.10 15.22
C LYS A 50 -3.17 5.32 14.25
N TYR A 51 -3.31 6.52 13.69
CA TYR A 51 -4.38 6.85 12.73
C TYR A 51 -3.97 6.64 11.27
N TYR A 52 -2.73 6.96 10.94
CA TYR A 52 -2.24 6.82 9.57
C TYR A 52 -2.26 5.38 9.05
N THR A 53 -2.04 4.40 9.92
CA THR A 53 -2.08 2.98 9.56
C THR A 53 -3.41 2.56 8.92
N HIS A 54 -4.50 3.28 9.20
CA HIS A 54 -5.82 2.98 8.63
C HIS A 54 -5.88 3.16 7.10
N ILE A 55 -4.94 3.87 6.50
CA ILE A 55 -4.79 3.92 5.05
C ILE A 55 -4.62 2.51 4.44
N GLY A 56 -3.97 1.62 5.16
CA GLY A 56 -3.81 0.22 4.75
C GLY A 56 -5.09 -0.63 4.83
N TYR A 57 -6.15 -0.17 5.46
CA TYR A 57 -7.44 -0.91 5.51
C TYR A 57 -8.25 -0.86 4.21
N GLY A 58 -7.76 -0.25 3.17
CA GLY A 58 -8.43 -0.25 1.87
C GLY A 58 -9.77 0.51 1.83
N ALA A 59 -10.49 0.62 2.94
CA ALA A 59 -11.70 1.44 3.04
C ALA A 59 -11.43 2.91 2.68
N VAL A 60 -10.22 3.39 2.92
CA VAL A 60 -9.77 4.73 2.50
C VAL A 60 -9.79 4.87 0.98
N SER A 61 -9.56 3.78 0.23
CA SER A 61 -9.67 3.78 -1.23
C SER A 61 -11.07 4.16 -1.71
N LEU A 62 -12.10 3.88 -0.91
CA LEU A 62 -13.49 4.20 -1.24
C LEU A 62 -13.76 5.71 -1.30
N ILE A 63 -13.00 6.51 -0.54
CA ILE A 63 -13.11 7.98 -0.54
C ILE A 63 -12.78 8.55 -1.92
N PHE A 64 -11.92 7.88 -2.69
CA PHE A 64 -11.54 8.31 -4.02
C PHE A 64 -12.50 7.87 -5.13
N ILE A 65 -13.46 6.99 -4.85
CA ILE A 65 -14.45 6.55 -5.85
C ILE A 65 -15.19 7.73 -6.47
N PRO A 66 -15.76 8.70 -5.71
CA PRO A 66 -16.45 9.84 -6.30
C PRO A 66 -15.57 10.65 -7.24
N TYR A 67 -14.29 10.86 -6.88
CA TYR A 67 -13.33 11.56 -7.74
C TYR A 67 -13.09 10.80 -9.04
N VAL A 68 -12.88 9.48 -8.96
CA VAL A 68 -12.65 8.64 -10.15
C VAL A 68 -13.88 8.62 -11.06
N LEU A 69 -15.08 8.51 -10.50
CA LEU A 69 -16.34 8.54 -11.24
C LEU A 69 -16.58 9.88 -11.94
N TYR A 70 -16.25 10.99 -11.28
CA TYR A 70 -16.48 12.33 -11.81
C TYR A 70 -15.42 12.77 -12.82
N LYS A 71 -14.12 12.53 -12.55
CA LYS A 71 -12.99 13.06 -13.34
C LYS A 71 -12.34 12.05 -14.28
N LYS A 72 -12.56 10.75 -14.05
CA LYS A 72 -11.88 9.67 -14.77
C LYS A 72 -12.90 8.76 -15.48
N SER A 73 -12.43 7.71 -16.11
CA SER A 73 -13.28 6.75 -16.82
C SER A 73 -13.64 5.56 -15.92
N LEU A 74 -14.69 4.80 -16.32
CA LEU A 74 -15.04 3.51 -15.73
C LEU A 74 -13.86 2.53 -15.76
N LYS A 75 -13.02 2.62 -16.79
CA LYS A 75 -11.78 1.83 -16.89
C LYS A 75 -10.85 2.06 -15.70
N ASN A 76 -10.69 3.32 -15.26
CA ASN A 76 -9.88 3.62 -14.09
C ASN A 76 -10.54 3.15 -12.79
N LEU A 77 -11.86 3.18 -12.69
CA LEU A 77 -12.56 2.62 -11.54
C LEU A 77 -12.34 1.12 -11.44
N LEU A 78 -12.52 0.40 -12.56
CA LEU A 78 -12.26 -1.05 -12.63
C LEU A 78 -10.81 -1.38 -12.27
N LEU A 79 -9.85 -0.59 -12.77
CA LEU A 79 -8.44 -0.74 -12.41
C LEU A 79 -8.23 -0.59 -10.89
N GLY A 80 -8.80 0.43 -10.27
CA GLY A 80 -8.68 0.64 -8.82
C GLY A 80 -9.27 -0.52 -8.00
N ILE A 81 -10.45 -1.00 -8.39
CA ILE A 81 -11.13 -2.15 -7.73
C ILE A 81 -10.27 -3.41 -7.86
N LEU A 82 -9.85 -3.76 -9.08
CA LEU A 82 -9.02 -4.96 -9.30
C LEU A 82 -7.68 -4.87 -8.58
N ASN A 83 -7.04 -3.70 -8.60
CA ASN A 83 -5.79 -3.47 -7.90
C ASN A 83 -5.92 -3.76 -6.39
N PHE A 84 -6.98 -3.25 -5.77
CA PHE A 84 -7.25 -3.50 -4.36
C PHE A 84 -7.54 -4.97 -4.06
N LEU A 85 -8.41 -5.59 -4.85
CA LEU A 85 -8.77 -7.00 -4.68
C LEU A 85 -7.56 -7.91 -4.87
N ILE A 86 -6.76 -7.71 -5.92
CA ILE A 86 -5.58 -8.53 -6.19
C ILE A 86 -4.54 -8.34 -5.08
N ALA A 87 -4.31 -7.11 -4.61
CA ALA A 87 -3.38 -6.87 -3.50
C ALA A 87 -3.81 -7.59 -2.22
N GLY A 88 -5.09 -7.49 -1.84
CA GLY A 88 -5.61 -8.15 -0.65
C GLY A 88 -5.63 -9.67 -0.76
N LEU A 89 -6.15 -10.20 -1.88
CA LEU A 89 -6.27 -11.64 -2.10
C LEU A 89 -4.90 -12.32 -2.22
N SER A 90 -3.93 -11.71 -2.92
CA SER A 90 -2.58 -12.27 -3.03
C SER A 90 -1.93 -12.41 -1.66
N VAL A 91 -2.05 -11.41 -0.78
CA VAL A 91 -1.54 -11.50 0.59
C VAL A 91 -2.19 -12.66 1.35
N GLN A 92 -3.51 -12.81 1.28
CA GLN A 92 -4.20 -13.91 1.97
C GLN A 92 -3.80 -15.28 1.42
N PHE A 93 -3.63 -15.37 0.11
CA PHE A 93 -3.15 -16.59 -0.56
C PHE A 93 -1.75 -16.99 -0.06
N PHE A 94 -0.79 -16.07 -0.13
CA PHE A 94 0.56 -16.35 0.36
C PHE A 94 0.58 -16.68 1.85
N LYS A 95 -0.12 -15.90 2.67
CA LYS A 95 -0.15 -16.02 4.12
C LYS A 95 -0.75 -17.35 4.59
N LYS A 96 -1.86 -17.78 4.01
CA LYS A 96 -2.62 -18.95 4.50
C LYS A 96 -2.30 -20.23 3.77
N ILE A 97 -1.91 -20.19 2.50
CA ILE A 97 -1.78 -21.37 1.65
C ILE A 97 -0.31 -21.73 1.40
N ILE A 98 0.55 -20.72 1.13
CA ILE A 98 1.93 -20.98 0.73
C ILE A 98 2.88 -20.99 1.93
N ILE A 99 2.79 -20.00 2.83
CA ILE A 99 3.80 -19.75 3.86
C ILE A 99 3.37 -20.33 5.22
N GLY A 100 2.08 -20.21 5.54
CA GLY A 100 1.54 -20.65 6.83
C GLY A 100 1.71 -19.60 7.92
N ASP A 101 1.67 -20.03 9.17
CA ASP A 101 1.66 -19.15 10.34
C ASP A 101 3.08 -18.74 10.75
N ILE A 102 3.41 -17.49 10.49
CA ILE A 102 4.62 -16.84 10.98
C ILE A 102 4.25 -15.89 12.10
N LEU A 103 4.98 -15.97 13.23
CA LEU A 103 4.75 -15.14 14.42
C LEU A 103 5.15 -13.69 14.20
N ARG A 104 4.40 -12.81 14.85
CA ARG A 104 4.60 -11.35 14.81
C ARG A 104 5.57 -10.86 15.89
N PRO A 105 6.04 -9.60 15.80
CA PRO A 105 7.02 -9.04 16.73
C PRO A 105 6.69 -9.30 18.21
N ILE A 106 5.45 -9.14 18.62
CA ILE A 106 5.02 -9.33 20.02
C ILE A 106 5.41 -10.69 20.61
N ASN A 107 5.61 -11.73 19.78
CA ASN A 107 6.01 -13.05 20.25
C ASN A 107 7.54 -13.21 20.45
N TYR A 108 8.33 -12.22 20.03
CA TYR A 108 9.80 -12.24 20.12
C TYR A 108 10.34 -11.33 21.19
N PHE A 109 9.48 -10.51 21.80
CA PHE A 109 9.85 -9.51 22.78
C PHE A 109 8.99 -9.60 24.04
N THR A 110 9.52 -9.15 25.17
CA THR A 110 8.68 -8.85 26.32
C THR A 110 7.98 -7.49 26.10
N PRO A 111 6.81 -7.24 26.72
CA PRO A 111 6.14 -5.94 26.58
C PRO A 111 6.99 -4.73 26.99
N LYS A 112 8.06 -4.95 27.77
CA LYS A 112 8.97 -3.89 28.20
C LYS A 112 10.03 -3.53 27.15
N ASP A 113 10.25 -4.42 26.18
CA ASP A 113 11.28 -4.25 25.16
C ASP A 113 10.77 -3.51 23.92
N LEU A 114 9.45 -3.30 23.83
CA LEU A 114 8.79 -2.63 22.71
C LEU A 114 8.08 -1.36 23.18
N HIS A 115 8.18 -0.32 22.35
CA HIS A 115 7.27 0.80 22.47
C HIS A 115 5.89 0.40 21.92
N LEU A 116 4.92 0.24 22.82
CA LEU A 116 3.55 -0.15 22.50
C LEU A 116 2.61 1.04 22.72
N ILE A 117 1.69 1.23 21.77
CA ILE A 117 0.77 2.37 21.78
C ILE A 117 -0.57 1.93 22.34
N GLU A 118 -1.06 2.64 23.35
CA GLU A 118 -2.36 2.38 23.97
C GLU A 118 -3.51 2.43 22.94
N GLY A 119 -4.40 1.45 23.03
CA GLY A 119 -5.54 1.30 22.13
C GLY A 119 -5.20 0.76 20.73
N VAL A 120 -3.97 0.28 20.52
CA VAL A 120 -3.60 -0.49 19.32
C VAL A 120 -3.62 -1.98 19.68
N SER A 121 -4.55 -2.74 19.09
CA SER A 121 -4.60 -4.20 19.27
C SER A 121 -3.44 -4.87 18.54
N LEU A 122 -2.73 -5.75 19.23
CA LEU A 122 -1.62 -6.52 18.67
C LEU A 122 -2.10 -7.91 18.28
N ASN A 123 -1.76 -8.33 17.06
CA ASN A 123 -1.94 -9.70 16.62
C ASN A 123 -0.65 -10.48 16.85
N SER A 124 -0.78 -11.77 17.14
CA SER A 124 0.36 -12.67 17.41
C SER A 124 0.75 -13.50 16.19
N HIS A 125 -0.17 -13.78 15.31
CA HIS A 125 -0.05 -14.74 14.22
C HIS A 125 -0.11 -14.12 12.84
N TYR A 126 0.29 -14.89 11.82
CA TYR A 126 0.21 -14.55 10.40
C TYR A 126 0.90 -13.22 10.08
N SER A 127 2.21 -13.12 10.42
CA SER A 127 2.97 -11.91 10.16
C SER A 127 3.21 -11.68 8.68
N PHE A 128 3.77 -12.65 7.98
CA PHE A 128 4.28 -12.51 6.62
C PHE A 128 3.30 -12.99 5.54
N PRO A 129 3.17 -12.26 4.43
CA PRO A 129 3.56 -10.86 4.21
C PRO A 129 2.56 -9.85 4.80
N SER A 130 2.96 -8.57 4.90
CA SER A 130 2.10 -7.52 5.45
C SER A 130 0.98 -7.08 4.48
N GLY A 131 -0.28 -7.29 4.88
CA GLY A 131 -1.44 -6.87 4.08
C GLY A 131 -1.59 -5.36 3.96
N HIS A 132 -1.42 -4.63 5.06
CA HIS A 132 -1.49 -3.17 5.06
C HIS A 132 -0.42 -2.54 4.16
N SER A 133 0.78 -3.11 4.13
CA SER A 133 1.84 -2.61 3.23
C SER A 133 1.48 -2.86 1.77
N ALA A 134 0.93 -4.02 1.45
CA ALA A 134 0.47 -4.34 0.10
C ALA A 134 -0.63 -3.37 -0.38
N THR A 135 -1.68 -3.22 0.41
CA THR A 135 -2.82 -2.36 0.04
C THR A 135 -2.45 -0.88 0.02
N SER A 136 -1.62 -0.41 0.95
CA SER A 136 -1.14 0.97 0.99
C SER A 136 -0.31 1.31 -0.26
N ILE A 137 0.70 0.50 -0.58
CA ILE A 137 1.56 0.74 -1.75
C ILE A 137 0.75 0.60 -3.05
N ALA A 138 -0.13 -0.42 -3.16
CA ALA A 138 -1.02 -0.57 -4.31
C ALA A 138 -1.93 0.65 -4.51
N PHE A 139 -2.50 1.17 -3.43
CA PHE A 139 -3.37 2.34 -3.47
C PHE A 139 -2.63 3.60 -3.92
N PHE A 140 -1.48 3.91 -3.32
CA PHE A 140 -0.73 5.10 -3.71
C PHE A 140 -0.09 4.98 -5.10
N LEU A 141 0.26 3.78 -5.56
CA LEU A 141 0.67 3.54 -6.93
C LEU A 141 -0.47 3.80 -7.93
N PHE A 142 -1.69 3.41 -7.58
CA PHE A 142 -2.88 3.73 -8.36
C PHE A 142 -3.12 5.25 -8.42
N LEU A 143 -2.97 5.98 -7.31
CA LEU A 143 -3.05 7.45 -7.32
C LEU A 143 -1.94 8.07 -8.17
N ALA A 144 -0.70 7.59 -8.05
CA ALA A 144 0.41 8.03 -8.88
C ALA A 144 0.12 7.82 -10.38
N TYR A 145 -0.55 6.72 -10.73
CA TYR A 145 -1.02 6.47 -12.10
C TYR A 145 -2.10 7.46 -12.53
N LEU A 146 -3.07 7.80 -11.70
CA LEU A 146 -4.09 8.78 -12.04
C LEU A 146 -3.52 10.18 -12.29
N PHE A 147 -2.41 10.50 -11.62
CA PHE A 147 -1.72 11.79 -11.68
C PHE A 147 -0.32 11.69 -12.32
N TYR A 148 -0.10 10.71 -13.21
CA TYR A 148 1.22 10.37 -13.75
C TYR A 148 2.00 11.53 -14.40
N LYS A 149 1.31 12.58 -14.86
CA LYS A 149 1.94 13.76 -15.46
C LYS A 149 2.61 14.68 -14.42
N ASN A 150 2.25 14.57 -13.15
CA ASN A 150 2.80 15.38 -12.08
C ASN A 150 3.83 14.59 -11.26
N LYS A 151 5.12 14.90 -11.45
CA LYS A 151 6.21 14.24 -10.75
C LYS A 151 6.17 14.44 -9.24
N TYR A 152 5.73 15.61 -8.77
CA TYR A 152 5.66 15.93 -7.34
C TYR A 152 4.59 15.09 -6.63
N LEU A 153 3.43 14.90 -7.28
CA LEU A 153 2.41 13.99 -6.75
C LEU A 153 2.89 12.54 -6.74
N GLN A 154 3.64 12.08 -7.74
CA GLN A 154 4.22 10.74 -7.72
C GLN A 154 5.17 10.56 -6.52
N ILE A 155 6.03 11.55 -6.27
CA ILE A 155 6.97 11.54 -5.14
C ILE A 155 6.18 11.54 -3.82
N LEU A 156 5.21 12.43 -3.66
CA LEU A 156 4.35 12.50 -2.48
C LEU A 156 3.66 11.15 -2.21
N PHE A 157 3.03 10.57 -3.22
CA PHE A 157 2.34 9.29 -3.08
C PHE A 157 3.30 8.13 -2.76
N ALA A 158 4.54 8.15 -3.28
CA ALA A 158 5.54 7.16 -2.90
C ALA A 158 5.89 7.26 -1.41
N PHE A 159 6.14 8.47 -0.89
CA PHE A 159 6.37 8.68 0.54
C PHE A 159 5.16 8.24 1.38
N MET A 160 3.95 8.58 0.97
CA MET A 160 2.74 8.14 1.67
C MET A 160 2.61 6.61 1.68
N GLY A 161 2.93 5.94 0.57
CA GLY A 161 2.94 4.47 0.51
C GLY A 161 3.98 3.85 1.44
N ILE A 162 5.20 4.42 1.47
CA ILE A 162 6.28 3.99 2.38
C ILE A 162 5.88 4.20 3.85
N LEU A 163 5.32 5.35 4.19
CA LEU A 163 4.82 5.62 5.54
C LEU A 163 3.72 4.64 5.95
N GLY A 164 2.83 4.26 5.02
CA GLY A 164 1.80 3.25 5.28
C GLY A 164 2.41 1.87 5.58
N ALA A 165 3.46 1.49 4.87
CA ALA A 165 4.20 0.26 5.14
C ALA A 165 4.97 0.36 6.47
N TYR A 166 5.70 1.45 6.69
CA TYR A 166 6.48 1.68 7.91
C TYR A 166 5.60 1.79 9.16
N SER A 167 4.37 2.29 9.05
CA SER A 167 3.43 2.32 10.18
C SER A 167 3.26 0.95 10.85
N ARG A 168 3.42 -0.13 10.09
CA ARG A 168 3.28 -1.50 10.62
C ARG A 168 4.48 -1.93 11.46
N VAL A 169 5.67 -1.44 11.12
CA VAL A 169 6.89 -1.62 11.92
C VAL A 169 6.79 -0.77 13.19
N TYR A 170 6.44 0.51 13.04
CA TYR A 170 6.29 1.44 14.14
C TYR A 170 5.30 0.95 15.21
N LEU A 171 4.16 0.40 14.78
CA LEU A 171 3.12 -0.16 15.66
C LEU A 171 3.41 -1.60 16.12
N SER A 172 4.61 -2.12 15.91
CA SER A 172 5.02 -3.50 16.24
C SER A 172 4.08 -4.59 15.72
N GLN A 173 3.41 -4.34 14.58
CA GLN A 173 2.51 -5.28 13.93
C GLN A 173 3.22 -6.24 12.98
N HIS A 174 4.35 -5.80 12.40
CA HIS A 174 5.12 -6.53 11.40
C HIS A 174 6.61 -6.23 11.51
N PHE A 175 7.44 -7.17 11.12
CA PHE A 175 8.85 -6.92 10.84
C PHE A 175 9.00 -6.19 9.50
N ILE A 176 10.17 -5.60 9.26
CA ILE A 176 10.40 -4.83 8.03
C ILE A 176 10.35 -5.73 6.78
N GLU A 177 10.81 -6.98 6.88
CA GLU A 177 10.76 -7.98 5.81
C GLU A 177 9.31 -8.25 5.36
N ASP A 178 8.37 -8.30 6.33
CA ASP A 178 6.95 -8.49 6.02
C ASP A 178 6.42 -7.32 5.19
N THR A 179 6.92 -6.11 5.46
CA THR A 179 6.48 -4.89 4.76
C THR A 179 7.07 -4.79 3.36
N ILE A 180 8.32 -5.23 3.17
CA ILE A 180 8.96 -5.32 1.85
C ILE A 180 8.17 -6.30 0.98
N ALA A 181 7.96 -7.53 1.47
CA ALA A 181 7.22 -8.55 0.73
C ALA A 181 5.78 -8.11 0.42
N GLY A 182 5.09 -7.54 1.41
CA GLY A 182 3.76 -6.95 1.19
C GLY A 182 3.78 -5.86 0.14
N GLY A 183 4.74 -4.94 0.21
CA GLY A 183 4.90 -3.86 -0.76
C GLY A 183 5.15 -4.36 -2.20
N MET A 184 5.97 -5.39 -2.35
CA MET A 184 6.21 -6.03 -3.65
C MET A 184 4.92 -6.65 -4.22
N LEU A 185 4.11 -7.29 -3.38
CA LEU A 185 2.79 -7.78 -3.79
C LEU A 185 1.86 -6.63 -4.21
N GLY A 186 1.91 -5.50 -3.52
CA GLY A 186 1.14 -4.30 -3.88
C GLY A 186 1.53 -3.72 -5.23
N VAL A 187 2.83 -3.61 -5.52
CA VAL A 187 3.33 -3.20 -6.84
C VAL A 187 2.90 -4.19 -7.92
N SER A 188 3.06 -5.49 -7.66
CA SER A 188 2.68 -6.56 -8.59
C SER A 188 1.19 -6.54 -8.89
N ALA A 189 0.35 -6.35 -7.86
CA ALA A 189 -1.11 -6.26 -8.00
C ALA A 189 -1.53 -5.13 -8.94
N PHE A 190 -0.88 -3.97 -8.85
CA PHE A 190 -1.16 -2.86 -9.75
C PHE A 190 -0.84 -3.22 -11.21
N PHE A 191 0.33 -3.79 -11.49
CA PHE A 191 0.71 -4.12 -12.86
C PHE A 191 -0.14 -5.25 -13.45
N ILE A 192 -0.50 -6.26 -12.65
CA ILE A 192 -1.43 -7.32 -13.07
C ILE A 192 -2.80 -6.71 -13.42
N SER A 193 -3.35 -5.88 -12.53
CA SER A 193 -4.63 -5.21 -12.76
C SER A 193 -4.59 -4.33 -13.99
N TYR A 194 -3.50 -3.58 -14.17
CA TYR A 194 -3.29 -2.73 -15.35
C TYR A 194 -3.26 -3.56 -16.63
N ALA A 195 -2.57 -4.70 -16.63
CA ALA A 195 -2.50 -5.59 -17.78
C ALA A 195 -3.88 -6.19 -18.12
N ILE A 196 -4.63 -6.63 -17.10
CA ILE A 196 -5.99 -7.19 -17.29
C ILE A 196 -6.92 -6.12 -17.89
N VAL A 197 -6.99 -4.94 -17.26
CA VAL A 197 -7.94 -3.90 -17.67
C VAL A 197 -7.62 -3.35 -19.07
N ASN A 198 -6.34 -3.32 -19.46
CA ASN A 198 -5.98 -2.87 -20.82
C ASN A 198 -6.24 -3.88 -21.91
N ARG A 199 -6.47 -5.15 -21.59
CA ARG A 199 -6.92 -6.17 -22.57
C ARG A 199 -8.43 -6.11 -22.84
N ILE A 200 -9.19 -5.42 -22.00
CA ILE A 200 -10.65 -5.29 -22.16
C ILE A 200 -10.92 -4.18 -23.18
N ASN A 201 -11.30 -4.57 -24.39
CA ASN A 201 -11.78 -3.68 -25.44
C ASN A 201 -13.29 -3.47 -25.30
N CYS A 202 -13.67 -2.44 -24.54
CA CYS A 202 -15.06 -2.06 -24.34
C CYS A 202 -15.18 -0.54 -24.32
N ASP A 203 -15.87 0.04 -25.31
CA ASP A 203 -16.05 1.50 -25.42
C ASP A 203 -16.80 2.08 -24.22
N ALA A 204 -17.71 1.30 -23.61
CA ALA A 204 -18.42 1.73 -22.41
C ALA A 204 -17.47 2.04 -21.24
N LEU A 205 -16.36 1.33 -21.12
CA LEU A 205 -15.36 1.56 -20.06
C LEU A 205 -14.57 2.85 -20.26
N GLN A 206 -14.50 3.39 -21.47
CA GLN A 206 -13.83 4.66 -21.75
C GLN A 206 -14.67 5.88 -21.33
N ARG A 207 -15.98 5.67 -21.12
CA ARG A 207 -16.92 6.74 -20.79
C ARG A 207 -16.71 7.24 -19.35
N ARG A 208 -16.90 8.56 -19.16
CA ARG A 208 -17.09 9.14 -17.84
C ARG A 208 -18.56 8.99 -17.44
N ILE A 209 -18.83 8.60 -16.19
CA ILE A 209 -20.22 8.47 -15.69
C ILE A 209 -20.86 9.86 -15.64
N PHE A 210 -20.14 10.83 -15.08
CA PHE A 210 -20.59 12.21 -14.99
C PHE A 210 -19.86 13.07 -16.03
N SER A 211 -20.45 13.21 -17.22
CA SER A 211 -19.98 14.18 -18.21
C SER A 211 -20.83 15.45 -18.08
N PRO A 212 -20.22 16.65 -17.90
CA PRO A 212 -20.98 17.91 -17.81
C PRO A 212 -21.87 18.20 -19.02
N ASN A 213 -21.53 17.64 -20.18
CA ASN A 213 -22.28 17.86 -21.43
C ASN A 213 -23.60 17.06 -21.54
N LYS A 214 -23.87 16.10 -20.65
CA LYS A 214 -25.16 15.39 -20.68
C LYS A 214 -26.30 16.16 -20.03
N LEU A 215 -26.01 17.21 -19.27
CA LEU A 215 -27.02 18.04 -18.63
C LEU A 215 -27.49 19.19 -19.55
N LYS A 216 -26.71 19.58 -20.58
CA LYS A 216 -27.08 20.68 -21.50
C LYS A 216 -28.00 20.26 -22.67
N ASN A 217 -28.22 18.97 -22.90
CA ASN A 217 -29.07 18.47 -23.99
C ASN A 217 -30.45 17.97 -23.52
N LYS A 218 -30.94 18.46 -22.35
CA LYS A 218 -32.27 18.17 -21.81
C LYS A 218 -33.11 19.43 -21.57
N GLU A 219 -32.71 20.56 -22.18
CA GLU A 219 -33.54 21.77 -22.25
C GLU A 219 -34.08 21.95 -23.67
#